data_bd80ca62c93c604ae6f19445d7f8f0f5
#
_entry.id   bd80ca62c93c604ae6f19445d7f8f0f5
#
_cell.length_a   1.000
_cell.length_b   1.000
_cell.length_c   1.000
_cell.angle_alpha   90.00
_cell.angle_beta   90.00
_cell.angle_gamma   90.00
#
_symmetry.space_group_name_H-M   'P 1'
#
loop_
_entity.id
_entity.type
_entity.pdbx_description
1 polymer ?
#
loop_
_entity_poly.entity_id
_entity_poly.type
_entity_poly.pdbx_seq_one_letter_code
_entity_poly.pdbx_strand_id
1 'polypeptide(L)'
;MLESNIIPSCLFSINGFINLNVMNINKKSFLIFLFAFLLAGMYVTAQNPYRWTDELELLKRVDKLPEYRTGSYVEQFSSYDRTWGNDDGFAGTYSFLRKEGDKLVIAEMEGPGVINRIWTPTPTDNMLYFYFDGEKEPGLKIKFSDLFSGKVYPFTKPVCGNEIGGFYCYLPITYKKSCKIVFDGPKLEFIQIQYRNLPEKKVETYTGEFSQQDKDLLAEVNRIWADLSPAVTNYTFGKSAGVQTEEKVFTLSPGEEVSFFEMAEPGRIVGMSIDGGTSFEGLYKDVILSAKWDNEKVEAIYAPVADFFGYAYGKGAMRSILMGKQGTSNYCYLPMPFDKSASMKMIYKKREGIQQSPISVNVKVYYNSNKRNVKEEGKFYSVWRRE
;
A
#
# COMPACT_ATOMS: atom_id res chain seq x y z
N MET A 1 -46.05 -34.03 14.77
CA MET A 1 -45.86 -34.20 16.23
C MET A 1 -44.84 -33.19 16.69
N LEU A 2 -45.32 -32.26 17.44
CA LEU A 2 -44.58 -31.16 18.08
C LEU A 2 -43.77 -31.71 19.27
N GLU A 3 -42.54 -31.31 19.46
CA GLU A 3 -41.96 -31.17 20.79
C GLU A 3 -41.02 -29.97 20.83
N SER A 4 -41.42 -29.04 21.64
CA SER A 4 -40.76 -27.85 22.10
C SER A 4 -39.71 -28.19 23.16
N ASN A 5 -38.51 -27.65 23.09
CA ASN A 5 -37.58 -27.63 24.21
C ASN A 5 -37.26 -26.22 24.65
N ILE A 6 -37.56 -25.98 25.89
CA ILE A 6 -37.54 -24.81 26.72
C ILE A 6 -36.09 -24.50 27.13
N ILE A 7 -35.69 -23.25 27.02
CA ILE A 7 -34.46 -22.69 27.59
C ILE A 7 -34.72 -22.26 29.03
N PRO A 8 -33.92 -22.67 30.01
CA PRO A 8 -34.07 -22.16 31.38
C PRO A 8 -33.33 -20.82 31.55
N SER A 9 -34.07 -19.83 31.95
CA SER A 9 -33.60 -18.56 32.48
C SER A 9 -32.91 -18.74 33.83
N CYS A 10 -31.61 -18.47 33.93
CA CYS A 10 -30.92 -18.31 35.23
C CYS A 10 -31.10 -16.88 35.73
N LEU A 11 -31.98 -16.73 36.68
CA LEU A 11 -32.06 -15.56 37.57
C LEU A 11 -30.99 -15.70 38.65
N PHE A 12 -29.95 -14.86 38.60
CA PHE A 12 -29.06 -14.67 39.73
C PHE A 12 -29.62 -13.57 40.64
N SER A 13 -30.09 -13.99 41.81
CA SER A 13 -30.42 -13.11 42.91
C SER A 13 -29.12 -12.69 43.63
N ILE A 14 -28.76 -11.40 43.55
CA ILE A 14 -27.70 -10.82 44.37
C ILE A 14 -28.34 -10.12 45.56
N ASN A 15 -28.51 -10.84 46.67
CA ASN A 15 -28.68 -10.24 47.97
C ASN A 15 -27.33 -10.23 48.70
N GLY A 16 -26.54 -9.17 48.47
CA GLY A 16 -25.36 -8.82 49.23
C GLY A 16 -25.61 -7.49 49.94
N PHE A 17 -25.81 -7.53 51.25
CA PHE A 17 -25.91 -6.34 52.10
C PHE A 17 -24.61 -5.52 52.02
N ILE A 18 -24.63 -4.41 51.35
CA ILE A 18 -23.59 -3.40 51.47
C ILE A 18 -24.02 -2.44 52.57
N ASN A 19 -23.32 -2.52 53.69
CA ASN A 19 -23.43 -1.57 54.79
C ASN A 19 -22.82 -0.22 54.30
N LEU A 20 -23.65 0.66 53.77
CA LEU A 20 -23.28 2.03 53.45
C LEU A 20 -23.27 2.85 54.74
N ASN A 21 -22.10 3.04 55.34
CA ASN A 21 -21.90 4.15 56.26
C ASN A 21 -22.19 5.45 55.49
N VAL A 22 -23.30 6.10 55.87
CA VAL A 22 -23.76 7.36 55.30
C VAL A 22 -22.76 8.44 55.69
N MET A 23 -21.77 8.67 54.84
CA MET A 23 -20.99 9.92 54.86
C MET A 23 -21.96 11.06 54.52
N ASN A 24 -22.09 12.00 55.42
CA ASN A 24 -22.92 13.19 55.26
C ASN A 24 -22.26 14.11 54.22
N ILE A 25 -22.44 13.79 52.94
CA ILE A 25 -21.91 14.59 51.85
C ILE A 25 -22.82 15.81 51.67
N ASN A 26 -22.28 16.98 51.98
CA ASN A 26 -22.94 18.27 51.83
C ASN A 26 -23.46 18.37 50.36
N LYS A 27 -24.71 18.76 50.15
CA LYS A 27 -25.34 18.93 48.84
C LYS A 27 -24.46 19.72 47.83
N LYS A 28 -23.68 20.65 48.30
CA LYS A 28 -22.71 21.39 47.47
C LYS A 28 -21.56 20.50 46.96
N SER A 29 -21.04 19.60 47.80
CA SER A 29 -19.98 18.66 47.40
C SER A 29 -20.48 17.62 46.42
N PHE A 30 -21.73 17.16 46.57
CA PHE A 30 -22.34 16.23 45.64
C PHE A 30 -22.57 16.87 44.28
N LEU A 31 -23.01 18.14 44.22
CA LEU A 31 -23.14 18.84 42.95
C LEU A 31 -21.79 19.08 42.26
N ILE A 32 -20.72 19.37 43.03
CA ILE A 32 -19.37 19.54 42.47
C ILE A 32 -18.86 18.20 41.93
N PHE A 33 -19.08 17.08 42.63
CA PHE A 33 -18.70 15.75 42.11
C PHE A 33 -19.50 15.35 40.86
N LEU A 34 -20.80 15.64 40.82
CA LEU A 34 -21.67 15.38 39.67
C LEU A 34 -21.25 16.25 38.47
N PHE A 35 -20.87 17.52 38.70
CA PHE A 35 -20.39 18.41 37.67
C PHE A 35 -18.98 18.01 37.17
N ALA A 36 -18.10 17.55 38.07
CA ALA A 36 -16.79 17.00 37.68
C ALA A 36 -16.92 15.68 36.90
N PHE A 37 -17.90 14.82 37.25
CA PHE A 37 -18.18 13.58 36.49
C PHE A 37 -18.79 13.87 35.12
N LEU A 38 -19.65 14.88 34.99
CA LEU A 38 -20.20 15.36 33.72
C LEU A 38 -19.12 16.01 32.85
N LEU A 39 -18.17 16.75 33.46
CA LEU A 39 -17.01 17.31 32.73
C LEU A 39 -15.99 16.24 32.35
N ALA A 40 -15.77 15.20 33.15
CA ALA A 40 -14.89 14.10 32.84
C ALA A 40 -15.48 13.19 31.72
N GLY A 41 -16.81 13.10 31.60
CA GLY A 41 -17.50 12.39 30.52
C GLY A 41 -17.51 13.11 29.17
N MET A 42 -17.04 14.37 29.12
CA MET A 42 -16.97 15.17 27.89
C MET A 42 -15.58 15.25 27.25
N TYR A 43 -14.59 14.50 27.71
CA TYR A 43 -13.41 14.25 26.89
C TYR A 43 -13.78 13.21 25.80
N VAL A 44 -14.67 13.59 24.90
CA VAL A 44 -14.66 13.06 23.54
C VAL A 44 -13.30 13.54 23.00
N THR A 45 -12.33 12.66 22.96
CA THR A 45 -11.10 12.91 22.22
C THR A 45 -11.54 13.15 20.79
N ALA A 46 -11.64 14.42 20.39
CA ALA A 46 -11.90 14.77 19.02
C ALA A 46 -10.78 14.13 18.21
N GLN A 47 -11.09 13.00 17.52
CA GLN A 47 -10.12 12.40 16.62
C GLN A 47 -9.73 13.49 15.62
N ASN A 48 -8.44 13.76 15.54
CA ASN A 48 -7.93 14.68 14.53
C ASN A 48 -8.45 14.23 13.16
N PRO A 49 -8.89 15.17 12.32
CA PRO A 49 -9.34 14.82 10.99
C PRO A 49 -8.21 14.14 10.22
N TYR A 50 -8.59 13.16 9.39
CA TYR A 50 -7.67 12.45 8.50
C TYR A 50 -7.23 13.40 7.38
N ARG A 51 -5.92 13.58 7.23
CA ARG A 51 -5.30 14.55 6.34
C ARG A 51 -4.53 13.86 5.21
N TRP A 52 -4.18 14.62 4.19
CA TRP A 52 -3.29 14.17 3.12
C TRP A 52 -1.94 13.64 3.66
N THR A 53 -1.48 14.14 4.80
CA THR A 53 -0.25 13.69 5.48
C THR A 53 -0.38 12.29 6.08
N ASP A 54 -1.57 11.86 6.48
CA ASP A 54 -1.80 10.49 6.93
C ASP A 54 -1.62 9.49 5.76
N GLU A 55 -2.05 9.88 4.57
CA GLU A 55 -1.81 9.11 3.34
C GLU A 55 -0.34 9.17 2.91
N LEU A 56 0.30 10.33 3.05
CA LEU A 56 1.72 10.50 2.74
C LEU A 56 2.60 9.62 3.63
N GLU A 57 2.27 9.51 4.92
CA GLU A 57 2.93 8.60 5.86
C GLU A 57 2.87 7.14 5.38
N LEU A 58 1.74 6.71 4.79
CA LEU A 58 1.58 5.35 4.28
C LEU A 58 2.53 5.03 3.12
N LEU A 59 3.03 6.03 2.38
CA LEU A 59 3.98 5.80 1.28
C LEU A 59 5.35 5.28 1.75
N LYS A 60 5.66 5.38 3.04
CA LYS A 60 6.86 4.79 3.65
C LYS A 60 6.56 3.61 4.59
N ARG A 61 5.28 3.36 4.91
CA ARG A 61 4.85 2.33 5.85
C ARG A 61 4.60 0.99 5.16
N VAL A 62 5.67 0.40 4.62
CA VAL A 62 5.64 -0.93 3.98
C VAL A 62 5.11 -2.01 4.93
N ASP A 63 5.38 -1.88 6.22
CA ASP A 63 4.88 -2.76 7.28
C ASP A 63 3.34 -2.83 7.37
N LYS A 64 2.64 -1.81 6.85
CA LYS A 64 1.17 -1.72 6.83
C LYS A 64 0.51 -2.37 5.61
N LEU A 65 1.28 -2.89 4.67
CA LEU A 65 0.72 -3.53 3.46
C LEU A 65 -0.17 -4.75 3.75
N PRO A 66 0.11 -5.60 4.74
CA PRO A 66 -0.79 -6.72 5.06
C PRO A 66 -2.13 -6.30 5.66
N GLU A 67 -2.29 -5.08 6.18
CA GLU A 67 -3.50 -4.63 6.87
C GLU A 67 -4.71 -4.57 5.92
N TYR A 68 -5.82 -5.15 6.33
CA TYR A 68 -7.08 -5.04 5.60
C TYR A 68 -7.61 -3.61 5.65
N ARG A 69 -8.08 -3.13 4.53
CA ARG A 69 -8.71 -1.81 4.38
C ARG A 69 -10.19 -2.01 4.09
N THR A 70 -10.90 -2.60 5.06
CA THR A 70 -12.32 -2.89 4.95
C THR A 70 -13.14 -1.63 4.73
N GLY A 71 -14.21 -1.72 3.92
CA GLY A 71 -15.08 -0.59 3.59
C GLY A 71 -14.46 0.44 2.66
N SER A 72 -13.19 0.30 2.29
CA SER A 72 -12.51 1.20 1.35
C SER A 72 -12.28 0.50 0.01
N TYR A 73 -12.52 1.19 -1.09
CA TYR A 73 -12.24 0.69 -2.44
C TYR A 73 -11.50 1.73 -3.27
N VAL A 74 -10.76 1.25 -4.25
CA VAL A 74 -10.01 2.06 -5.20
C VAL A 74 -10.70 2.04 -6.55
N GLU A 75 -10.85 3.21 -7.14
CA GLU A 75 -11.39 3.38 -8.49
C GLU A 75 -10.45 4.23 -9.34
N GLN A 76 -10.72 4.29 -10.64
CA GLN A 76 -9.88 5.03 -11.57
C GLN A 76 -10.71 5.68 -12.67
N PHE A 77 -10.49 6.97 -12.90
CA PHE A 77 -10.78 7.60 -14.18
C PHE A 77 -9.60 7.35 -15.12
N SER A 78 -9.90 6.86 -16.31
CA SER A 78 -8.87 6.48 -17.29
C SER A 78 -9.37 6.72 -18.71
N SER A 79 -8.45 7.00 -19.61
CA SER A 79 -8.69 7.21 -21.03
C SER A 79 -8.86 5.94 -21.87
N TYR A 80 -8.94 4.74 -21.25
CA TYR A 80 -9.07 3.49 -22.01
C TYR A 80 -10.34 3.45 -22.88
N ASP A 81 -10.23 2.79 -24.00
CA ASP A 81 -11.35 2.61 -24.94
C ASP A 81 -12.37 1.62 -24.38
N ARG A 82 -13.60 2.12 -24.06
CA ARG A 82 -14.69 1.32 -23.51
C ARG A 82 -15.31 0.36 -24.53
N THR A 83 -15.00 0.52 -25.80
CA THR A 83 -15.52 -0.33 -26.89
C THR A 83 -14.59 -1.51 -27.21
N TRP A 84 -13.47 -1.63 -26.49
CA TRP A 84 -12.42 -2.62 -26.75
C TRP A 84 -11.71 -2.43 -28.09
N GLY A 85 -11.79 -1.23 -28.65
CA GLY A 85 -10.97 -0.77 -29.75
C GLY A 85 -9.52 -0.48 -29.28
N ASN A 86 -8.87 0.42 -29.92
CA ASN A 86 -7.48 0.79 -29.56
C ASN A 86 -7.29 2.32 -29.49
N ASP A 87 -8.34 3.05 -29.09
CA ASP A 87 -8.27 4.50 -28.84
C ASP A 87 -8.09 4.78 -27.34
N ASP A 88 -7.09 4.16 -26.71
CA ASP A 88 -6.83 4.26 -25.26
C ASP A 88 -6.31 5.65 -24.82
N GLY A 89 -6.60 6.69 -25.57
CA GLY A 89 -6.23 8.08 -25.30
C GLY A 89 -5.64 8.80 -26.52
N PHE A 90 -5.39 8.13 -27.64
CA PHE A 90 -4.80 8.74 -28.84
C PHE A 90 -5.66 9.90 -29.41
N ALA A 91 -6.96 9.70 -29.55
CA ALA A 91 -7.89 10.75 -29.98
C ALA A 91 -8.37 11.64 -28.83
N GLY A 92 -8.20 11.19 -27.58
CA GLY A 92 -8.74 11.88 -26.39
C GLY A 92 -10.24 11.65 -26.17
N THR A 93 -10.86 10.70 -26.90
CA THR A 93 -12.29 10.44 -26.89
C THR A 93 -12.80 10.07 -25.48
N TYR A 94 -12.04 9.25 -24.74
CA TYR A 94 -12.41 8.74 -23.43
C TYR A 94 -11.69 9.44 -22.28
N SER A 95 -10.97 10.54 -22.54
CA SER A 95 -10.14 11.22 -21.54
C SER A 95 -10.96 12.19 -20.67
N PHE A 96 -12.25 12.36 -20.90
CA PHE A 96 -13.12 13.25 -20.14
C PHE A 96 -14.53 12.68 -20.00
N LEU A 97 -15.25 13.17 -19.01
CA LEU A 97 -16.65 12.80 -18.73
C LEU A 97 -17.61 13.63 -19.58
N ARG A 98 -17.36 14.94 -19.68
CA ARG A 98 -18.17 15.92 -20.42
C ARG A 98 -17.40 17.22 -20.65
N LYS A 99 -17.93 18.08 -21.51
CA LYS A 99 -17.46 19.46 -21.67
C LYS A 99 -18.30 20.42 -20.82
N GLU A 100 -17.64 21.40 -20.22
CA GLU A 100 -18.25 22.57 -19.59
C GLU A 100 -17.62 23.81 -20.25
N GLY A 101 -18.36 24.37 -21.24
CA GLY A 101 -17.80 25.34 -22.17
C GLY A 101 -16.67 24.75 -23.01
N ASP A 102 -15.51 25.41 -23.01
CA ASP A 102 -14.32 24.96 -23.71
C ASP A 102 -13.42 24.04 -22.85
N LYS A 103 -13.83 23.72 -21.64
CA LYS A 103 -13.07 22.91 -20.69
C LYS A 103 -13.58 21.48 -20.61
N LEU A 104 -12.69 20.57 -20.23
CA LEU A 104 -12.98 19.15 -20.09
C LEU A 104 -13.10 18.78 -18.61
N VAL A 105 -14.22 18.25 -18.16
CA VAL A 105 -14.35 17.61 -16.85
C VAL A 105 -13.77 16.20 -16.98
N ILE A 106 -12.64 15.94 -16.33
CA ILE A 106 -11.87 14.71 -16.49
C ILE A 106 -12.10 13.70 -15.37
N ALA A 107 -12.55 14.17 -14.19
CA ALA A 107 -12.90 13.31 -13.06
C ALA A 107 -13.94 14.01 -12.16
N GLU A 108 -14.84 13.22 -11.58
CA GLU A 108 -15.75 13.62 -10.51
C GLU A 108 -15.87 12.49 -9.50
N MET A 109 -15.55 12.79 -8.27
CA MET A 109 -15.52 11.82 -7.18
C MET A 109 -16.39 12.30 -6.03
N GLU A 110 -17.22 11.41 -5.51
CA GLU A 110 -17.89 11.61 -4.24
C GLU A 110 -16.96 11.21 -3.08
N GLY A 111 -17.07 11.92 -1.97
CA GLY A 111 -16.21 11.72 -0.80
C GLY A 111 -16.96 11.25 0.44
N PRO A 112 -16.22 11.11 1.54
CA PRO A 112 -14.81 11.49 1.72
C PRO A 112 -13.84 10.55 0.98
N GLY A 113 -12.76 11.13 0.46
CA GLY A 113 -11.80 10.36 -0.33
C GLY A 113 -10.42 11.01 -0.48
N VAL A 114 -9.58 10.33 -1.24
CA VAL A 114 -8.22 10.78 -1.56
C VAL A 114 -7.84 10.36 -2.99
N ILE A 115 -7.25 11.27 -3.76
CA ILE A 115 -6.56 10.95 -5.00
C ILE A 115 -5.17 10.45 -4.63
N ASN A 116 -4.87 9.20 -5.00
CA ASN A 116 -3.61 8.54 -4.65
C ASN A 116 -2.58 8.56 -5.79
N ARG A 117 -3.02 8.71 -7.04
CA ARG A 117 -2.12 8.72 -8.20
C ARG A 117 -2.76 9.46 -9.37
N ILE A 118 -1.94 10.30 -10.01
CA ILE A 118 -2.23 10.87 -11.34
C ILE A 118 -1.08 10.44 -12.25
N TRP A 119 -1.42 9.93 -13.45
CA TRP A 119 -0.43 9.47 -14.42
C TRP A 119 -0.80 9.86 -15.84
N THR A 120 0.21 10.20 -16.64
CA THR A 120 0.08 10.47 -18.07
C THR A 120 1.45 10.27 -18.75
N PRO A 121 1.52 9.88 -20.04
CA PRO A 121 2.75 9.98 -20.83
C PRO A 121 2.89 11.34 -21.52
N THR A 122 1.84 12.18 -21.56
CA THR A 122 1.75 13.39 -22.40
C THR A 122 1.28 14.62 -21.60
N PRO A 123 2.01 15.06 -20.55
CA PRO A 123 1.63 16.26 -19.82
C PRO A 123 1.77 17.50 -20.70
N THR A 124 0.87 18.47 -20.54
CA THR A 124 0.86 19.74 -21.26
C THR A 124 0.92 20.91 -20.28
N ASP A 125 1.12 22.12 -20.80
CA ASP A 125 1.09 23.35 -20.01
C ASP A 125 -0.32 23.91 -19.77
N ASN A 126 -1.35 23.19 -20.19
CA ASN A 126 -2.73 23.52 -19.88
C ASN A 126 -3.00 23.42 -18.37
N MET A 127 -3.98 24.21 -17.91
CA MET A 127 -4.30 24.25 -16.48
C MET A 127 -5.21 23.09 -16.05
N LEU A 128 -4.93 22.56 -14.87
CA LEU A 128 -5.84 21.73 -14.09
C LEU A 128 -6.44 22.55 -12.96
N TYR A 129 -7.75 22.41 -12.78
CA TYR A 129 -8.51 23.00 -11.69
C TYR A 129 -9.15 21.89 -10.86
N PHE A 130 -8.88 21.86 -9.56
CA PHE A 130 -9.50 20.94 -8.62
C PHE A 130 -10.50 21.70 -7.78
N TYR A 131 -11.78 21.38 -7.94
CA TYR A 131 -12.88 21.93 -7.17
C TYR A 131 -13.24 20.96 -6.05
N PHE A 132 -13.09 21.38 -4.83
CA PHE A 132 -13.36 20.55 -3.66
C PHE A 132 -14.72 20.88 -3.05
N ASP A 133 -15.42 19.86 -2.56
CA ASP A 133 -16.58 19.92 -1.68
C ASP A 133 -17.76 20.74 -2.20
N GLY A 134 -17.86 20.92 -3.51
CA GLY A 134 -18.91 21.69 -4.19
C GLY A 134 -18.64 23.20 -4.23
N GLU A 135 -17.43 23.65 -3.86
CA GLU A 135 -17.06 25.07 -3.94
C GLU A 135 -17.01 25.55 -5.40
N LYS A 136 -17.34 26.85 -5.60
CA LYS A 136 -17.35 27.47 -6.92
C LYS A 136 -15.94 27.80 -7.43
N GLU A 137 -15.04 28.11 -6.51
CA GLU A 137 -13.65 28.40 -6.83
C GLU A 137 -12.79 27.14 -6.63
N PRO A 138 -11.83 26.86 -7.52
CA PRO A 138 -10.95 25.74 -7.37
C PRO A 138 -9.97 25.95 -6.20
N GLY A 139 -9.88 24.98 -5.31
CA GLY A 139 -8.92 24.98 -4.20
C GLY A 139 -7.48 24.64 -4.61
N LEU A 140 -7.30 24.04 -5.81
CA LEU A 140 -5.98 23.84 -6.42
C LEU A 140 -6.04 24.20 -7.90
N LYS A 141 -5.11 25.08 -8.33
CA LYS A 141 -4.88 25.47 -9.73
C LYS A 141 -3.42 25.22 -10.06
N ILE A 142 -3.16 24.38 -11.06
CA ILE A 142 -1.78 24.00 -11.39
C ILE A 142 -1.70 23.67 -12.89
N LYS A 143 -0.57 23.95 -13.52
CA LYS A 143 -0.29 23.42 -14.87
C LYS A 143 -0.17 21.91 -14.80
N PHE A 144 -0.71 21.21 -15.79
CA PHE A 144 -0.67 19.76 -15.81
C PHE A 144 0.78 19.23 -15.80
N SER A 145 1.69 19.89 -16.53
CA SER A 145 3.11 19.56 -16.52
C SER A 145 3.79 19.79 -15.17
N ASP A 146 3.32 20.76 -14.38
CA ASP A 146 3.93 21.11 -13.10
C ASP A 146 3.68 20.06 -12.00
N LEU A 147 2.60 19.27 -12.10
CA LEU A 147 2.37 18.11 -11.22
C LEU A 147 3.56 17.14 -11.20
N PHE A 148 4.34 17.08 -12.27
CA PHE A 148 5.37 16.08 -12.49
C PHE A 148 6.79 16.68 -12.56
N SER A 149 6.89 18.01 -12.59
CA SER A 149 8.16 18.71 -12.82
C SER A 149 9.15 18.56 -11.66
N GLY A 150 8.65 18.35 -10.45
CA GLY A 150 9.42 18.37 -9.21
C GLY A 150 9.86 19.79 -8.77
N LYS A 151 9.37 20.84 -9.47
CA LYS A 151 9.76 22.25 -9.24
C LYS A 151 8.73 23.05 -8.46
N VAL A 152 7.47 22.61 -8.46
CA VAL A 152 6.36 23.29 -7.80
C VAL A 152 6.03 22.53 -6.52
N TYR A 153 6.25 23.18 -5.36
CA TYR A 153 5.92 22.60 -4.08
C TYR A 153 4.41 22.47 -3.92
N PRO A 154 3.88 21.34 -3.38
CA PRO A 154 4.55 20.17 -2.79
C PRO A 154 4.85 19.04 -3.79
N PHE A 155 4.66 19.24 -5.09
CA PHE A 155 4.85 18.23 -6.14
C PHE A 155 6.34 18.01 -6.43
N THR A 156 7.04 17.40 -5.48
CA THR A 156 8.50 17.25 -5.48
C THR A 156 8.93 15.82 -5.82
N LYS A 157 10.15 15.68 -6.34
CA LYS A 157 10.73 14.37 -6.66
C LYS A 157 11.25 13.67 -5.41
N PRO A 158 11.18 12.32 -5.36
CA PRO A 158 10.65 11.38 -6.37
C PRO A 158 9.17 11.01 -6.21
N VAL A 159 8.43 11.58 -5.25
CA VAL A 159 6.99 11.31 -5.08
C VAL A 159 6.19 11.75 -6.31
N CYS A 160 6.64 12.83 -6.97
CA CYS A 160 6.16 13.24 -8.29
C CYS A 160 7.34 13.26 -9.26
N GLY A 161 7.14 12.81 -10.51
CA GLY A 161 8.26 12.76 -11.44
C GLY A 161 7.92 12.14 -12.79
N ASN A 162 8.98 11.74 -13.48
CA ASN A 162 8.92 11.04 -14.76
C ASN A 162 9.99 9.94 -14.77
N GLU A 163 9.56 8.72 -15.04
CA GLU A 163 10.46 7.59 -15.26
C GLU A 163 10.06 6.87 -16.54
N ILE A 164 11.02 6.70 -17.44
CA ILE A 164 10.87 5.95 -18.70
C ILE A 164 9.65 6.43 -19.53
N GLY A 165 9.40 7.76 -19.58
CA GLY A 165 8.28 8.35 -20.33
C GLY A 165 6.93 8.30 -19.64
N GLY A 166 6.85 7.78 -18.41
CA GLY A 166 5.66 7.82 -17.58
C GLY A 166 5.74 8.93 -16.54
N PHE A 167 4.90 9.96 -16.66
CA PHE A 167 4.79 11.04 -15.69
C PHE A 167 3.82 10.64 -14.59
N TYR A 168 4.21 10.74 -13.34
CA TYR A 168 3.43 10.29 -12.19
C TYR A 168 3.46 11.31 -11.05
N CYS A 169 2.35 11.37 -10.33
CA CYS A 169 2.19 12.10 -9.09
C CYS A 169 1.53 11.18 -8.07
N TYR A 170 2.24 10.82 -7.01
CA TYR A 170 1.74 10.04 -5.88
C TYR A 170 1.46 10.91 -4.66
N LEU A 171 1.57 12.25 -4.79
CA LEU A 171 1.18 13.15 -3.70
C LEU A 171 -0.31 12.98 -3.42
N PRO A 172 -0.71 12.63 -2.18
CA PRO A 172 -2.12 12.45 -1.86
C PRO A 172 -2.86 13.78 -1.86
N ILE A 173 -4.07 13.80 -2.46
CA ILE A 173 -4.95 14.98 -2.46
C ILE A 173 -6.29 14.56 -1.86
N THR A 174 -6.55 14.96 -0.60
CA THR A 174 -7.76 14.59 0.15
C THR A 174 -8.92 15.55 -0.11
N TYR A 175 -10.15 15.04 -0.04
CA TYR A 175 -11.38 15.82 -0.13
C TYR A 175 -12.46 15.26 0.81
N LYS A 176 -13.24 16.14 1.42
CA LYS A 176 -14.20 15.81 2.46
C LYS A 176 -15.55 15.34 1.91
N LYS A 177 -16.05 15.99 0.85
CA LYS A 177 -17.40 15.70 0.27
C LYS A 177 -17.29 15.29 -1.18
N SER A 178 -16.48 16.00 -1.98
CA SER A 178 -16.34 15.74 -3.41
C SER A 178 -15.08 16.38 -3.98
N CYS A 179 -14.64 15.86 -5.13
CA CYS A 179 -13.61 16.51 -5.94
C CYS A 179 -13.98 16.42 -7.40
N LYS A 180 -14.06 17.59 -8.10
CA LYS A 180 -14.19 17.69 -9.55
C LYS A 180 -12.87 18.21 -10.12
N ILE A 181 -12.33 17.53 -11.15
CA ILE A 181 -11.11 17.95 -11.84
C ILE A 181 -11.46 18.38 -13.26
N VAL A 182 -11.05 19.60 -13.61
CA VAL A 182 -11.29 20.21 -14.91
C VAL A 182 -9.95 20.52 -15.58
N PHE A 183 -9.82 20.10 -16.82
CA PHE A 183 -8.69 20.40 -17.68
C PHE A 183 -9.06 21.54 -18.64
N ASP A 184 -8.24 22.59 -18.65
CA ASP A 184 -8.45 23.78 -19.49
C ASP A 184 -7.59 23.66 -20.75
N GLY A 185 -8.08 22.87 -21.69
CA GLY A 185 -7.42 22.64 -22.97
C GLY A 185 -8.36 21.93 -23.94
N PRO A 186 -8.08 22.00 -25.24
CA PRO A 186 -8.98 21.49 -26.27
C PRO A 186 -9.00 19.97 -26.36
N LYS A 187 -7.90 19.31 -25.95
CA LYS A 187 -7.72 17.86 -26.02
C LYS A 187 -6.84 17.41 -24.86
N LEU A 188 -7.24 16.35 -24.18
CA LEU A 188 -6.42 15.59 -23.25
C LEU A 188 -6.22 14.20 -23.83
N GLU A 189 -4.99 13.77 -23.94
CA GLU A 189 -4.64 12.41 -24.32
C GLU A 189 -4.56 11.53 -23.06
N PHE A 190 -3.85 10.46 -23.09
CA PHE A 190 -3.74 9.48 -22.00
C PHE A 190 -3.75 10.05 -20.56
N ILE A 191 -4.71 9.63 -19.77
CA ILE A 191 -4.80 10.02 -18.35
C ILE A 191 -5.25 8.84 -17.48
N GLN A 192 -4.71 8.76 -16.29
CA GLN A 192 -5.18 7.89 -15.22
C GLN A 192 -5.19 8.68 -13.91
N ILE A 193 -6.35 8.71 -13.26
CA ILE A 193 -6.54 9.33 -11.94
C ILE A 193 -7.09 8.24 -11.02
N GLN A 194 -6.26 7.71 -10.13
CA GLN A 194 -6.66 6.73 -9.14
C GLN A 194 -7.04 7.42 -7.85
N TYR A 195 -8.17 7.03 -7.30
CA TYR A 195 -8.65 7.55 -6.03
C TYR A 195 -9.20 6.43 -5.15
N ARG A 196 -9.24 6.69 -3.87
CA ARG A 196 -9.79 5.80 -2.87
C ARG A 196 -10.82 6.51 -2.03
N ASN A 197 -11.97 5.87 -1.78
CA ASN A 197 -12.95 6.36 -0.84
C ASN A 197 -12.51 6.08 0.61
N LEU A 198 -12.94 6.94 1.54
CA LEU A 198 -12.59 6.89 2.96
C LEU A 198 -13.85 7.04 3.84
N PRO A 199 -14.87 6.17 3.67
CA PRO A 199 -16.23 6.39 4.21
C PRO A 199 -16.28 6.49 5.73
N GLU A 200 -15.34 5.84 6.43
CA GLU A 200 -15.28 5.81 7.89
C GLU A 200 -14.37 6.87 8.50
N LYS A 201 -13.77 7.74 7.64
CA LYS A 201 -12.83 8.76 8.09
C LYS A 201 -13.48 10.15 8.10
N LYS A 202 -13.17 10.94 9.12
CA LYS A 202 -13.45 12.38 9.10
C LYS A 202 -12.31 13.04 8.35
N VAL A 203 -12.45 13.19 7.04
CA VAL A 203 -11.39 13.71 6.16
C VAL A 203 -11.36 15.23 6.19
N GLU A 204 -10.17 15.81 6.21
CA GLU A 204 -9.89 17.23 5.94
C GLU A 204 -9.52 17.41 4.47
N THR A 205 -10.13 18.40 3.84
CA THR A 205 -9.86 18.73 2.44
C THR A 205 -8.46 19.33 2.29
N TYR A 206 -7.77 18.97 1.24
CA TYR A 206 -6.47 19.54 0.87
C TYR A 206 -6.60 21.06 0.63
N THR A 207 -5.80 21.85 1.33
CA THR A 207 -5.86 23.32 1.28
C THR A 207 -4.70 23.95 0.51
N GLY A 208 -3.60 23.23 0.32
CA GLY A 208 -2.35 23.79 -0.21
C GLY A 208 -1.55 24.54 0.85
N GLU A 209 -1.96 24.52 2.11
CA GLU A 209 -1.21 25.08 3.24
C GLU A 209 -0.40 23.98 3.94
N PHE A 210 0.84 24.30 4.32
CA PHE A 210 1.78 23.31 4.83
C PHE A 210 2.47 23.82 6.09
N SER A 211 2.27 23.11 7.19
CA SER A 211 3.06 23.30 8.41
C SER A 211 4.52 22.84 8.21
N GLN A 212 5.40 23.17 9.14
CA GLN A 212 6.77 22.66 9.09
C GLN A 212 6.80 21.13 9.18
N GLN A 213 5.93 20.54 10.00
CA GLN A 213 5.82 19.09 10.13
C GLN A 213 5.40 18.41 8.82
N ASP A 214 4.46 19.01 8.05
CA ASP A 214 4.05 18.50 6.75
C ASP A 214 5.22 18.52 5.75
N LYS A 215 6.03 19.60 5.79
CA LYS A 215 7.22 19.73 4.94
C LYS A 215 8.29 18.70 5.30
N ASP A 216 8.53 18.49 6.57
CA ASP A 216 9.50 17.51 7.08
C ASP A 216 9.11 16.09 6.70
N LEU A 217 7.81 15.73 6.81
CA LEU A 217 7.31 14.44 6.39
C LEU A 217 7.48 14.22 4.88
N LEU A 218 7.12 15.21 4.05
CA LEU A 218 7.31 15.09 2.59
C LEU A 218 8.80 14.94 2.23
N ALA A 219 9.69 15.69 2.90
CA ALA A 219 11.12 15.57 2.71
C ALA A 219 11.63 14.17 3.11
N GLU A 220 11.12 13.60 4.21
CA GLU A 220 11.45 12.24 4.64
C GLU A 220 11.01 11.19 3.62
N VAL A 221 9.76 11.26 3.16
CA VAL A 221 9.23 10.33 2.14
C VAL A 221 10.06 10.42 0.85
N ASN A 222 10.34 11.63 0.38
CA ASN A 222 11.18 11.84 -0.81
C ASN A 222 12.59 11.26 -0.62
N ARG A 223 13.20 11.44 0.55
CA ARG A 223 14.52 10.87 0.86
C ARG A 223 14.49 9.34 0.82
N ILE A 224 13.47 8.71 1.40
CA ILE A 224 13.30 7.25 1.41
C ILE A 224 13.11 6.73 -0.02
N TRP A 225 12.28 7.38 -0.83
CA TRP A 225 12.01 6.97 -2.20
C TRP A 225 13.21 7.20 -3.14
N ALA A 226 14.05 8.19 -2.83
CA ALA A 226 15.28 8.43 -3.57
C ALA A 226 16.41 7.45 -3.20
N ASP A 227 16.28 6.72 -2.10
CA ASP A 227 17.29 5.78 -1.64
C ASP A 227 17.40 4.60 -2.62
N LEU A 228 18.54 4.52 -3.27
CA LEU A 228 18.85 3.48 -4.24
C LEU A 228 19.41 2.20 -3.59
N SER A 229 19.66 2.23 -2.28
CA SER A 229 20.15 1.12 -1.49
C SER A 229 19.27 0.91 -0.24
N PRO A 230 17.98 0.59 -0.43
CA PRO A 230 17.05 0.51 0.68
C PRO A 230 17.50 -0.54 1.68
N ALA A 231 17.55 -0.16 2.95
CA ALA A 231 17.79 -1.08 4.06
C ALA A 231 16.47 -1.34 4.77
N VAL A 232 15.95 -2.56 4.66
CA VAL A 232 14.67 -2.96 5.23
C VAL A 232 14.48 -2.56 6.70
N THR A 233 15.57 -2.58 7.48
CA THR A 233 15.56 -2.26 8.91
C THR A 233 15.51 -0.78 9.22
N ASN A 234 15.76 0.10 8.25
CA ASN A 234 15.92 1.53 8.50
C ASN A 234 14.61 2.31 8.41
N TYR A 235 13.72 1.95 7.49
CA TYR A 235 12.50 2.71 7.24
C TYR A 235 11.23 1.88 7.06
N THR A 236 11.34 0.61 6.66
CA THR A 236 10.16 -0.22 6.37
C THR A 236 9.54 -0.81 7.64
N PHE A 237 10.35 -1.15 8.65
CA PHE A 237 9.89 -1.84 9.87
C PHE A 237 10.37 -1.18 11.17
N GLY A 238 11.24 -0.18 11.09
CA GLY A 238 11.83 0.50 12.24
C GLY A 238 12.83 -0.36 13.03
N LYS A 239 13.67 0.28 13.81
CA LYS A 239 14.72 -0.38 14.62
C LYS A 239 14.17 -1.28 15.73
N SER A 240 12.92 -1.05 16.16
CA SER A 240 12.26 -1.81 17.24
C SER A 240 11.62 -3.12 16.77
N ALA A 241 11.67 -3.44 15.48
CA ALA A 241 10.98 -4.60 14.93
C ALA A 241 11.64 -5.95 15.25
N GLY A 242 12.81 -5.98 15.90
CA GLY A 242 13.51 -7.21 16.25
C GLY A 242 13.87 -8.06 15.04
N VAL A 243 14.28 -7.44 13.94
CA VAL A 243 14.60 -8.13 12.69
C VAL A 243 15.83 -8.98 12.85
N GLN A 244 15.69 -10.26 12.52
CA GLN A 244 16.77 -11.26 12.42
C GLN A 244 17.09 -11.50 10.94
N THR A 245 18.27 -12.04 10.67
CA THR A 245 18.72 -12.38 9.32
C THR A 245 19.18 -13.82 9.29
N GLU A 246 18.67 -14.60 8.34
CA GLU A 246 19.21 -15.91 7.97
C GLU A 246 19.86 -15.79 6.59
N GLU A 247 21.12 -16.23 6.49
CA GLU A 247 21.88 -16.20 5.24
C GLU A 247 22.32 -17.62 4.84
N LYS A 248 22.08 -17.96 3.57
CA LYS A 248 22.48 -19.26 3.03
C LYS A 248 23.11 -19.09 1.65
N VAL A 249 24.32 -19.65 1.50
CA VAL A 249 25.03 -19.75 0.22
C VAL A 249 25.02 -21.20 -0.23
N PHE A 250 24.61 -21.46 -1.46
CA PHE A 250 24.54 -22.82 -2.01
C PHE A 250 24.72 -22.82 -3.53
N THR A 251 25.10 -23.99 -4.04
CA THR A 251 25.06 -24.30 -5.47
C THR A 251 23.78 -25.08 -5.76
N LEU A 252 23.06 -24.72 -6.80
CA LEU A 252 21.82 -25.36 -7.23
C LEU A 252 22.04 -25.92 -8.63
N SER A 253 21.95 -27.27 -8.77
CA SER A 253 22.10 -27.98 -10.04
C SER A 253 20.74 -28.20 -10.74
N PRO A 254 20.72 -28.35 -12.07
CA PRO A 254 19.50 -28.66 -12.80
C PRO A 254 18.84 -29.97 -12.30
N GLY A 255 17.57 -29.86 -11.90
CA GLY A 255 16.79 -30.96 -11.31
C GLY A 255 16.80 -30.99 -9.78
N GLU A 256 17.56 -30.12 -9.13
CA GLU A 256 17.63 -30.05 -7.66
C GLU A 256 16.68 -29.02 -7.08
N GLU A 257 16.38 -29.19 -5.78
CA GLU A 257 15.75 -28.18 -4.93
C GLU A 257 16.54 -28.03 -3.63
N VAL A 258 16.64 -26.79 -3.14
CA VAL A 258 17.32 -26.44 -1.89
C VAL A 258 16.42 -25.59 -1.03
N SER A 259 16.10 -26.07 0.19
CA SER A 259 15.47 -25.26 1.23
C SER A 259 16.48 -24.28 1.80
N PHE A 260 16.10 -23.02 1.89
CA PHE A 260 16.99 -21.97 2.39
C PHE A 260 16.44 -21.21 3.60
N PHE A 261 15.16 -21.39 3.94
CA PHE A 261 14.55 -20.82 5.13
C PHE A 261 13.45 -21.72 5.67
N GLU A 262 13.46 -21.93 6.98
CA GLU A 262 12.41 -22.67 7.70
C GLU A 262 12.19 -22.04 9.08
N MET A 263 10.93 -21.81 9.43
CA MET A 263 10.52 -21.34 10.76
C MET A 263 9.27 -22.09 11.20
N ALA A 264 9.32 -22.76 12.34
CA ALA A 264 8.25 -23.60 12.89
C ALA A 264 7.37 -22.87 13.92
N GLU A 265 7.50 -21.55 14.01
CA GLU A 265 6.75 -20.69 14.94
C GLU A 265 6.08 -19.53 14.18
N PRO A 266 5.04 -18.91 14.75
CA PRO A 266 4.41 -17.72 14.15
C PRO A 266 5.41 -16.57 13.98
N GLY A 267 5.28 -15.84 12.87
CA GLY A 267 6.17 -14.72 12.59
C GLY A 267 5.83 -14.02 11.28
N ARG A 268 6.79 -13.28 10.76
CA ARG A 268 6.71 -12.69 9.43
C ARG A 268 8.09 -12.53 8.79
N ILE A 269 8.17 -12.81 7.52
CA ILE A 269 9.29 -12.37 6.68
C ILE A 269 9.04 -10.90 6.38
N VAL A 270 10.04 -10.06 6.62
CA VAL A 270 9.96 -8.62 6.39
C VAL A 270 10.77 -8.20 5.17
N GLY A 271 11.54 -9.14 4.61
CA GLY A 271 12.26 -8.95 3.38
C GLY A 271 13.15 -10.14 3.03
N MET A 272 13.60 -10.16 1.80
CA MET A 272 14.61 -11.09 1.32
C MET A 272 15.47 -10.46 0.25
N SER A 273 16.70 -10.95 0.11
CA SER A 273 17.55 -10.70 -1.05
C SER A 273 18.09 -12.00 -1.62
N ILE A 274 18.16 -12.10 -2.93
CA ILE A 274 18.63 -13.26 -3.67
C ILE A 274 19.65 -12.78 -4.70
N ASP A 275 20.91 -13.14 -4.51
CA ASP A 275 21.98 -12.88 -5.45
C ASP A 275 22.34 -14.19 -6.19
N GLY A 276 22.21 -14.17 -7.49
CA GLY A 276 22.59 -15.26 -8.40
C GLY A 276 23.33 -14.70 -9.61
N GLY A 277 23.86 -13.49 -9.52
CA GLY A 277 24.53 -12.82 -10.63
C GLY A 277 23.57 -12.62 -11.81
N THR A 278 23.96 -13.15 -12.97
CA THR A 278 23.16 -13.18 -14.19
C THR A 278 22.40 -14.50 -14.41
N SER A 279 22.45 -15.43 -13.45
CA SER A 279 21.87 -16.78 -13.62
C SER A 279 20.35 -16.79 -13.79
N PHE A 280 19.66 -15.72 -13.37
CA PHE A 280 18.21 -15.57 -13.54
C PHE A 280 17.83 -14.81 -14.83
N GLU A 281 18.81 -14.35 -15.59
CA GLU A 281 18.58 -13.65 -16.86
C GLU A 281 18.23 -14.62 -17.99
N GLY A 282 17.66 -14.11 -19.07
CA GLY A 282 17.21 -14.91 -20.19
C GLY A 282 15.72 -15.27 -20.13
N LEU A 283 15.28 -15.98 -21.15
CA LEU A 283 13.85 -16.23 -21.38
C LEU A 283 13.33 -17.55 -20.77
N TYR A 284 14.22 -18.37 -20.23
CA TYR A 284 13.85 -19.76 -19.88
C TYR A 284 13.16 -19.94 -18.54
N LYS A 285 13.38 -19.06 -17.58
CA LYS A 285 12.63 -19.05 -16.31
C LYS A 285 12.63 -20.38 -15.54
N ASP A 286 13.77 -21.09 -15.55
CA ASP A 286 13.86 -22.45 -15.01
C ASP A 286 14.03 -22.50 -13.48
N VAL A 287 14.46 -21.40 -12.88
CA VAL A 287 14.68 -21.33 -11.43
C VAL A 287 13.43 -20.77 -10.77
N ILE A 288 12.81 -21.58 -9.93
CA ILE A 288 11.53 -21.27 -9.25
C ILE A 288 11.81 -20.91 -7.79
N LEU A 289 11.21 -19.81 -7.33
CA LEU A 289 11.03 -19.51 -5.92
C LEU A 289 9.73 -20.16 -5.45
N SER A 290 9.82 -20.99 -4.40
CA SER A 290 8.66 -21.64 -3.78
C SER A 290 8.63 -21.30 -2.29
N ALA A 291 7.44 -20.96 -1.77
CA ALA A 291 7.21 -20.78 -0.34
C ALA A 291 5.87 -21.37 0.09
N LYS A 292 5.79 -21.83 1.33
CA LYS A 292 4.57 -22.29 1.98
C LYS A 292 4.41 -21.65 3.34
N TRP A 293 3.17 -21.28 3.66
CA TRP A 293 2.78 -20.83 4.98
C TRP A 293 1.93 -21.88 5.68
N ASP A 294 2.15 -22.07 6.99
CA ASP A 294 1.25 -22.78 7.89
C ASP A 294 0.92 -24.23 7.50
N ASN A 295 1.81 -24.90 6.78
CA ASN A 295 1.61 -26.25 6.21
C ASN A 295 0.44 -26.31 5.21
N GLU A 296 0.13 -25.23 4.51
CA GLU A 296 -0.88 -25.21 3.47
C GLU A 296 -0.56 -26.23 2.35
N LYS A 297 -1.60 -26.80 1.73
CA LYS A 297 -1.44 -27.83 0.70
C LYS A 297 -0.79 -27.31 -0.58
N VAL A 298 -1.03 -26.04 -0.89
CA VAL A 298 -0.51 -25.34 -2.07
C VAL A 298 0.57 -24.37 -1.69
N GLU A 299 1.46 -24.08 -2.61
CA GLU A 299 2.48 -23.04 -2.43
C GLU A 299 1.82 -21.66 -2.38
N ALA A 300 2.22 -20.87 -1.39
CA ALA A 300 1.86 -19.45 -1.29
C ALA A 300 2.66 -18.59 -2.29
N ILE A 301 3.90 -18.98 -2.56
CA ILE A 301 4.70 -18.43 -3.65
C ILE A 301 5.11 -19.60 -4.55
N TYR A 302 4.84 -19.46 -5.84
CA TYR A 302 5.34 -20.37 -6.85
C TYR A 302 5.52 -19.60 -8.16
N ALA A 303 6.71 -19.06 -8.35
CA ALA A 303 7.02 -18.22 -9.49
C ALA A 303 8.49 -18.38 -9.91
N PRO A 304 8.82 -18.22 -11.20
CA PRO A 304 10.21 -18.04 -11.60
C PRO A 304 10.82 -16.86 -10.85
N VAL A 305 12.07 -17.03 -10.36
CA VAL A 305 12.79 -15.98 -9.64
C VAL A 305 12.79 -14.67 -10.44
N ALA A 306 13.05 -14.76 -11.73
CA ALA A 306 13.05 -13.61 -12.62
C ALA A 306 11.71 -12.87 -12.64
N ASP A 307 10.60 -13.60 -12.79
CA ASP A 307 9.27 -12.98 -12.83
C ASP A 307 8.85 -12.42 -11.47
N PHE A 308 9.17 -13.14 -10.40
CA PHE A 308 8.89 -12.66 -9.04
C PHE A 308 9.55 -11.30 -8.77
N PHE A 309 10.77 -11.07 -9.25
CA PHE A 309 11.50 -9.82 -9.08
C PHE A 309 11.33 -8.81 -10.24
N GLY A 310 10.34 -9.01 -11.11
CA GLY A 310 9.97 -8.04 -12.14
C GLY A 310 10.97 -7.93 -13.29
N TYR A 311 11.53 -9.06 -13.76
CA TYR A 311 12.34 -9.06 -14.98
C TYR A 311 11.46 -8.88 -16.21
N ALA A 312 11.91 -8.04 -17.11
CA ALA A 312 11.29 -7.85 -18.41
C ALA A 312 12.30 -8.18 -19.52
N TYR A 313 11.84 -8.88 -20.56
CA TYR A 313 12.67 -9.31 -21.69
C TYR A 313 13.96 -10.04 -21.27
N GLY A 314 13.88 -10.83 -20.20
CA GLY A 314 15.00 -11.61 -19.68
C GLY A 314 16.04 -10.84 -18.87
N LYS A 315 15.75 -9.62 -18.47
CA LYS A 315 16.64 -8.78 -17.63
C LYS A 315 15.90 -8.15 -16.49
N GLY A 316 16.61 -7.92 -15.37
CA GLY A 316 16.05 -7.15 -14.24
C GLY A 316 15.71 -5.75 -14.66
N ALA A 317 14.42 -5.41 -14.63
CA ALA A 317 13.87 -4.15 -15.13
C ALA A 317 13.19 -3.31 -14.05
N MET A 318 12.77 -3.94 -12.93
CA MET A 318 12.05 -3.26 -11.88
C MET A 318 12.97 -2.78 -10.77
N ARG A 319 12.64 -1.58 -10.26
CA ARG A 319 13.25 -1.02 -9.07
C ARG A 319 12.24 -0.13 -8.34
N SER A 320 11.92 -0.49 -7.11
CA SER A 320 11.02 0.25 -6.23
C SER A 320 11.46 0.08 -4.78
N ILE A 321 10.81 0.77 -3.83
CA ILE A 321 11.05 0.52 -2.40
C ILE A 321 10.62 -0.89 -1.96
N LEU A 322 9.69 -1.51 -2.69
CA LEU A 322 9.11 -2.81 -2.33
C LEU A 322 9.93 -3.97 -2.86
N MET A 323 10.36 -3.91 -4.11
CA MET A 323 11.07 -5.00 -4.75
C MET A 323 11.76 -4.53 -6.03
N GLY A 324 12.74 -5.31 -6.47
CA GLY A 324 13.47 -5.05 -7.69
C GLY A 324 14.84 -5.71 -7.74
N LYS A 325 15.70 -5.20 -8.64
CA LYS A 325 17.10 -5.63 -8.78
C LYS A 325 18.03 -4.44 -8.58
N GLN A 326 19.09 -4.64 -7.78
CA GLN A 326 20.17 -3.68 -7.59
C GLN A 326 21.53 -4.39 -7.74
N GLY A 327 22.29 -4.02 -8.77
CA GLY A 327 23.50 -4.77 -9.12
C GLY A 327 23.16 -6.21 -9.47
N THR A 328 23.77 -7.17 -8.78
CA THR A 328 23.51 -8.61 -8.93
C THR A 328 22.41 -9.12 -8.00
N SER A 329 22.01 -8.35 -7.00
CA SER A 329 21.06 -8.75 -5.97
C SER A 329 19.63 -8.37 -6.33
N ASN A 330 18.72 -9.33 -6.22
CA ASN A 330 17.29 -9.13 -6.26
C ASN A 330 16.78 -8.94 -4.83
N TYR A 331 15.86 -8.01 -4.58
CA TYR A 331 15.32 -7.75 -3.25
C TYR A 331 13.81 -7.66 -3.25
N CYS A 332 13.19 -8.07 -2.14
CA CYS A 332 11.76 -7.93 -1.88
C CYS A 332 11.54 -7.58 -0.41
N TYR A 333 10.83 -6.48 -0.15
CA TYR A 333 10.47 -6.00 1.20
C TYR A 333 8.97 -6.05 1.45
N LEU A 334 8.23 -6.83 0.65
CA LEU A 334 6.83 -7.12 0.92
C LEU A 334 6.72 -7.97 2.19
N PRO A 335 5.94 -7.56 3.19
CA PRO A 335 5.75 -8.34 4.41
C PRO A 335 4.97 -9.62 4.13
N MET A 336 5.44 -10.74 4.67
CA MET A 336 4.83 -12.06 4.50
C MET A 336 4.55 -12.66 5.88
N PRO A 337 3.45 -12.26 6.54
CA PRO A 337 3.09 -12.82 7.84
C PRO A 337 2.52 -14.24 7.71
N PHE A 338 2.78 -15.08 8.73
CA PHE A 338 2.29 -16.45 8.85
C PHE A 338 1.93 -16.78 10.30
N ASP A 339 1.03 -17.76 10.50
CA ASP A 339 0.41 -18.05 11.79
C ASP A 339 1.09 -19.17 12.58
N LYS A 340 1.76 -20.10 11.88
CA LYS A 340 2.34 -21.30 12.50
C LYS A 340 3.74 -21.60 12.00
N SER A 341 3.96 -21.50 10.68
CA SER A 341 5.23 -21.87 10.08
C SER A 341 5.42 -21.20 8.72
N ALA A 342 6.67 -21.08 8.31
CA ALA A 342 7.08 -20.70 6.96
C ALA A 342 8.18 -21.62 6.47
N SER A 343 8.14 -21.97 5.19
CA SER A 343 9.25 -22.64 4.52
C SER A 343 9.47 -22.05 3.14
N MET A 344 10.74 -21.87 2.75
CA MET A 344 11.09 -21.35 1.43
C MET A 344 12.20 -22.21 0.81
N LYS A 345 12.04 -22.48 -0.48
CA LYS A 345 13.02 -23.24 -1.26
C LYS A 345 13.16 -22.67 -2.67
N MET A 346 14.27 -23.02 -3.28
CA MET A 346 14.55 -22.75 -4.68
C MET A 346 14.62 -24.07 -5.45
N ILE A 347 13.98 -24.13 -6.63
CA ILE A 347 13.87 -25.32 -7.47
C ILE A 347 14.47 -24.98 -8.83
N TYR A 348 15.45 -25.75 -9.31
CA TYR A 348 15.99 -25.61 -10.66
C TYR A 348 15.41 -26.71 -11.55
N LYS A 349 14.47 -26.34 -12.39
CA LYS A 349 13.82 -27.28 -13.33
C LYS A 349 14.82 -27.71 -14.41
N LYS A 350 15.02 -29.04 -14.54
CA LYS A 350 15.79 -29.62 -15.64
C LYS A 350 14.96 -29.61 -16.92
N ARG A 351 15.57 -29.23 -18.04
CA ARG A 351 14.98 -29.31 -19.38
C ARG A 351 15.66 -30.38 -20.22
N GLU A 352 14.84 -31.14 -20.92
CA GLU A 352 15.35 -32.19 -21.85
C GLU A 352 16.05 -31.52 -23.06
N GLY A 353 17.17 -32.10 -23.46
CA GLY A 353 17.91 -31.64 -24.63
C GLY A 353 18.64 -30.32 -24.51
N ILE A 354 18.60 -29.68 -23.33
CA ILE A 354 19.26 -28.40 -23.08
C ILE A 354 20.36 -28.59 -22.03
N GLN A 355 21.55 -28.18 -22.38
CA GLN A 355 22.65 -28.12 -21.42
C GLN A 355 22.42 -26.95 -20.46
N GLN A 356 22.30 -27.24 -19.18
CA GLN A 356 22.16 -26.26 -18.09
C GLN A 356 23.36 -26.43 -17.14
N SER A 357 23.88 -25.34 -16.63
CA SER A 357 24.98 -25.36 -15.66
C SER A 357 24.47 -25.11 -14.24
N PRO A 358 25.10 -25.67 -13.22
CA PRO A 358 24.84 -25.29 -11.83
C PRO A 358 25.00 -23.79 -11.61
N ILE A 359 24.20 -23.22 -10.73
CA ILE A 359 24.24 -21.80 -10.36
C ILE A 359 24.62 -21.64 -8.89
N SER A 360 25.39 -20.61 -8.59
CA SER A 360 25.70 -20.22 -7.22
C SER A 360 24.72 -19.15 -6.77
N VAL A 361 24.13 -19.33 -5.60
CA VAL A 361 23.09 -18.44 -5.07
C VAL A 361 23.43 -18.06 -3.63
N ASN A 362 23.34 -16.78 -3.30
CA ASN A 362 23.34 -16.27 -1.94
C ASN A 362 21.95 -15.71 -1.62
N VAL A 363 21.32 -16.23 -0.57
CA VAL A 363 20.00 -15.79 -0.10
C VAL A 363 20.13 -15.22 1.30
N LYS A 364 19.50 -14.06 1.54
CA LYS A 364 19.27 -13.50 2.87
C LYS A 364 17.78 -13.35 3.09
N VAL A 365 17.28 -13.86 4.20
CA VAL A 365 15.90 -13.69 4.64
C VAL A 365 15.90 -12.86 5.92
N TYR A 366 15.16 -11.75 5.89
CA TYR A 366 14.94 -10.86 7.03
C TYR A 366 13.59 -11.19 7.65
N TYR A 367 13.54 -11.51 8.94
CA TYR A 367 12.33 -11.99 9.60
C TYR A 367 12.25 -11.54 11.06
N ASN A 368 11.08 -11.64 11.65
CA ASN A 368 10.87 -11.47 13.09
C ASN A 368 9.72 -12.36 13.59
N SER A 369 9.58 -12.44 14.93
CA SER A 369 8.57 -13.25 15.61
C SER A 369 7.24 -12.48 15.82
N ASN A 370 7.02 -11.34 15.16
CA ASN A 370 5.79 -10.57 15.30
C ASN A 370 4.63 -11.32 14.65
N LYS A 371 3.71 -11.77 15.49
CA LYS A 371 2.53 -12.52 15.05
C LYS A 371 1.60 -11.66 14.22
N ARG A 372 0.96 -12.28 13.23
CA ARG A 372 -0.11 -11.68 12.45
C ARG A 372 -1.36 -11.45 13.32
N ASN A 373 -1.98 -10.30 13.21
CA ASN A 373 -3.35 -10.13 13.68
C ASN A 373 -4.31 -10.70 12.62
N VAL A 374 -4.83 -11.90 12.87
CA VAL A 374 -5.67 -12.65 11.91
C VAL A 374 -6.91 -11.87 11.47
N LYS A 375 -7.42 -10.96 12.30
CA LYS A 375 -8.61 -10.15 12.01
C LYS A 375 -8.30 -8.92 11.15
N GLU A 376 -7.05 -8.48 11.14
CA GLU A 376 -6.65 -7.20 10.55
C GLU A 376 -5.63 -7.34 9.43
N GLU A 377 -4.94 -8.48 9.33
CA GLU A 377 -3.86 -8.66 8.36
C GLU A 377 -4.07 -9.90 7.48
N GLY A 378 -3.73 -9.79 6.21
CA GLY A 378 -3.66 -10.88 5.23
C GLY A 378 -2.30 -11.56 5.21
N LYS A 379 -2.22 -12.71 4.53
CA LYS A 379 -0.97 -13.37 4.14
C LYS A 379 -0.60 -12.97 2.71
N PHE A 380 0.65 -13.17 2.34
CA PHE A 380 1.14 -12.89 1.01
C PHE A 380 1.08 -14.13 0.12
N TYR A 381 0.52 -13.99 -1.10
CA TYR A 381 0.49 -15.02 -2.11
C TYR A 381 0.92 -14.46 -3.46
N SER A 382 1.73 -15.23 -4.20
CA SER A 382 2.19 -14.90 -5.55
C SER A 382 2.25 -16.15 -6.41
N VAL A 383 1.38 -16.22 -7.40
CA VAL A 383 1.28 -17.36 -8.32
C VAL A 383 1.57 -16.90 -9.74
N TRP A 384 2.48 -17.60 -10.40
CA TRP A 384 2.78 -17.40 -11.80
C TRP A 384 2.06 -18.47 -12.65
N ARG A 385 1.45 -18.03 -13.73
CA ARG A 385 0.81 -18.91 -14.71
C ARG A 385 1.38 -18.63 -16.09
N ARG A 386 1.54 -19.69 -16.87
CA ARG A 386 1.87 -19.64 -18.29
C ARG A 386 0.73 -20.31 -19.05
N GLU A 387 0.05 -19.52 -19.86
CA GLU A 387 -0.98 -19.98 -20.81
C GLU A 387 -0.35 -20.25 -22.17
#